data_d6502633e91dde8427d79992bee505c5
#
_entry.id   d6502633e91dde8427d79992bee505c5
#
_cell.length_a   1.000
_cell.length_b   1.000
_cell.length_c   1.000
_cell.angle_alpha   90.00
_cell.angle_beta   90.00
_cell.angle_gamma   90.00
#
_symmetry.space_group_name_H-M   'P 1'
#
loop_
_entity.id
_entity.type
_entity.pdbx_description
1 polymer ?
#
loop_
_entity_poly.entity_id
_entity_poly.type
_entity_poly.pdbx_seq_one_letter_code
_entity_poly.pdbx_strand_id
1 'polypeptide(L)'
;MPSLERGSNRIVIAGASSLLGAELRSLLEESRFAGADFRLVDEETAAGLLTEAGGEPAVIQPVEEGTFDRAAKIFFTGSVEFTRTNLGAAKTSGAKIIDLSGESATNDAAVSWFPKLDSLLGRKFSADANLFAIPSSASTAAASLALGLFKIGVSRLVVICFQPVSEFGRAGIEELESQTGQLLSFQGMGQPVFDTQVAFNLLDRFGASSKHKLSTVRERLRAETKACIGKKSVMPALQLVHAPVFYGTAFSACAELVPGTTVEQIVAACEDAGFAIPANGEAGPSNVSVAGEKVAHLAKPEEDPARPGAWWFWGATDNIRLPAANAVKLAEMLP
;
A
#
# COMPACT_ATOMS: atom_id res chain seq x y z
N MET A 1 13.95 -17.30 42.11
CA MET A 1 14.01 -17.42 40.64
C MET A 1 13.54 -16.13 40.08
N PRO A 2 14.33 -15.35 39.31
CA PRO A 2 13.83 -14.15 38.69
C PRO A 2 12.81 -14.56 37.62
N SER A 3 11.62 -13.99 37.70
CA SER A 3 10.59 -14.07 36.67
C SER A 3 11.19 -13.51 35.38
N LEU A 4 11.35 -14.37 34.38
CA LEU A 4 11.52 -13.93 33.00
C LEU A 4 10.34 -13.02 32.69
N GLU A 5 10.59 -11.72 32.59
CA GLU A 5 9.64 -10.75 32.05
C GLU A 5 9.24 -11.27 30.66
N ARG A 6 8.02 -11.78 30.55
CA ARG A 6 7.43 -12.02 29.24
C ARG A 6 7.42 -10.68 28.56
N GLY A 7 8.13 -10.55 27.45
CA GLY A 7 8.09 -9.36 26.62
C GLY A 7 6.64 -8.95 26.38
N SER A 8 6.37 -7.67 26.34
CA SER A 8 5.03 -7.15 26.10
C SER A 8 4.44 -7.79 24.84
N ASN A 9 3.21 -8.30 24.93
CA ASN A 9 2.45 -8.83 23.79
C ASN A 9 1.51 -7.77 23.19
N ARG A 10 1.69 -6.50 23.58
CA ARG A 10 0.81 -5.41 23.12
C ARG A 10 1.15 -4.95 21.72
N ILE A 11 0.12 -4.90 20.89
CA ILE A 11 0.16 -4.35 19.54
C ILE A 11 -0.76 -3.13 19.48
N VAL A 12 -0.22 -1.98 19.09
CA VAL A 12 -1.00 -0.76 18.88
C VAL A 12 -1.27 -0.58 17.39
N ILE A 13 -2.54 -0.39 17.03
CA ILE A 13 -2.97 0.00 15.68
C ILE A 13 -3.44 1.43 15.75
N ALA A 14 -2.65 2.33 15.21
CA ALA A 14 -2.88 3.77 15.19
C ALA A 14 -3.43 4.19 13.81
N GLY A 15 -4.69 4.65 13.76
CA GLY A 15 -5.51 4.78 12.56
C GLY A 15 -6.44 3.57 12.37
N ALA A 16 -6.91 3.00 13.48
CA ALA A 16 -7.66 1.73 13.51
C ALA A 16 -9.02 1.80 12.81
N SER A 17 -9.62 2.99 12.65
CA SER A 17 -10.89 3.19 11.93
C SER A 17 -10.74 3.17 10.40
N SER A 18 -9.51 3.33 9.88
CA SER A 18 -9.24 3.33 8.45
C SER A 18 -9.52 1.95 7.83
N LEU A 19 -9.77 1.91 6.52
CA LEU A 19 -9.90 0.65 5.78
C LEU A 19 -8.67 -0.24 5.95
N LEU A 20 -7.50 0.38 5.88
CA LEU A 20 -6.22 -0.30 6.05
C LEU A 20 -6.02 -0.81 7.48
N GLY A 21 -6.43 -0.02 8.51
CA GLY A 21 -6.38 -0.43 9.91
C GLY A 21 -7.28 -1.62 10.22
N ALA A 22 -8.49 -1.62 9.67
CA ALA A 22 -9.44 -2.72 9.81
C ALA A 22 -8.90 -4.02 9.14
N GLU A 23 -8.38 -3.91 7.94
CA GLU A 23 -7.77 -5.05 7.21
C GLU A 23 -6.54 -5.58 7.92
N LEU A 24 -5.64 -4.69 8.36
CA LEU A 24 -4.44 -5.07 9.11
C LEU A 24 -4.80 -5.84 10.38
N ARG A 25 -5.80 -5.36 11.14
CA ARG A 25 -6.28 -6.05 12.33
C ARG A 25 -6.75 -7.46 12.01
N SER A 26 -7.63 -7.61 11.01
CA SER A 26 -8.12 -8.93 10.58
C SER A 26 -6.98 -9.89 10.25
N LEU A 27 -5.96 -9.41 9.50
CA LEU A 27 -4.81 -10.23 9.16
C LEU A 27 -3.91 -10.56 10.36
N LEU A 28 -3.77 -9.66 11.33
CA LEU A 28 -3.04 -9.93 12.58
C LEU A 28 -3.75 -10.99 13.42
N GLU A 29 -5.07 -10.97 13.48
CA GLU A 29 -5.91 -11.98 14.17
C GLU A 29 -5.84 -13.37 13.50
N GLU A 30 -5.59 -13.43 12.19
CA GLU A 30 -5.34 -14.66 11.43
C GLU A 30 -3.89 -15.16 11.51
N SER A 31 -2.97 -14.41 12.13
CA SER A 31 -1.54 -14.67 12.17
C SER A 31 -1.08 -15.23 13.52
N ARG A 32 0.25 -15.35 13.72
CA ARG A 32 0.82 -15.71 15.02
C ARG A 32 0.50 -14.70 16.14
N PHE A 33 -0.08 -13.55 15.82
CA PHE A 33 -0.48 -12.51 16.76
C PHE A 33 -1.94 -12.62 17.23
N ALA A 34 -2.67 -13.69 16.90
CA ALA A 34 -4.08 -13.89 17.26
C ALA A 34 -4.40 -13.68 18.76
N GLY A 35 -3.44 -13.98 19.64
CA GLY A 35 -3.59 -13.77 21.09
C GLY A 35 -2.92 -12.51 21.64
N ALA A 36 -2.64 -11.49 20.79
CA ALA A 36 -2.03 -10.25 21.24
C ALA A 36 -3.03 -9.32 21.96
N ASP A 37 -2.50 -8.47 22.85
CA ASP A 37 -3.25 -7.37 23.45
C ASP A 37 -3.34 -6.22 22.42
N PHE A 38 -4.45 -6.15 21.68
CA PHE A 38 -4.67 -5.11 20.66
C PHE A 38 -5.18 -3.83 21.31
N ARG A 39 -4.42 -2.74 21.13
CA ARG A 39 -4.85 -1.39 21.46
C ARG A 39 -5.18 -0.64 20.16
N LEU A 40 -6.46 -0.29 20.00
CA LEU A 40 -6.99 0.38 18.81
C LEU A 40 -7.11 1.87 19.11
N VAL A 41 -6.35 2.70 18.38
CA VAL A 41 -6.36 4.15 18.58
C VAL A 41 -6.51 4.90 17.26
N ASP A 42 -7.10 6.10 17.32
CA ASP A 42 -7.29 6.95 16.15
C ASP A 42 -7.40 8.43 16.53
N GLU A 43 -7.68 9.29 15.55
CA GLU A 43 -8.02 10.69 15.75
C GLU A 43 -9.25 10.84 16.66
N GLU A 44 -9.37 11.96 17.36
CA GLU A 44 -10.53 12.22 18.26
C GLU A 44 -11.88 12.07 17.57
N THR A 45 -11.96 12.39 16.28
CA THR A 45 -13.17 12.25 15.47
C THR A 45 -13.66 10.81 15.30
N ALA A 46 -12.76 9.84 15.45
CA ALA A 46 -13.04 8.41 15.38
C ALA A 46 -13.10 7.75 16.77
N ALA A 47 -12.83 8.50 17.84
CA ALA A 47 -12.91 7.98 19.21
C ALA A 47 -14.33 7.62 19.59
N GLY A 48 -14.50 6.49 20.28
CA GLY A 48 -15.80 5.96 20.67
C GLY A 48 -16.47 5.07 19.61
N LEU A 49 -15.92 4.95 18.40
CA LEU A 49 -16.42 3.99 17.41
C LEU A 49 -16.29 2.56 17.93
N LEU A 50 -17.38 1.82 17.84
CA LEU A 50 -17.41 0.39 18.15
C LEU A 50 -16.82 -0.41 16.99
N THR A 51 -16.00 -1.37 17.33
CA THR A 51 -15.40 -2.33 16.40
C THR A 51 -15.25 -3.68 17.10
N GLU A 52 -14.54 -4.60 16.52
CA GLU A 52 -14.25 -5.91 17.08
C GLU A 52 -12.73 -6.10 17.13
N ALA A 53 -12.21 -6.75 18.15
CA ALA A 53 -10.82 -7.16 18.24
C ALA A 53 -10.72 -8.50 18.99
N GLY A 54 -10.08 -9.49 18.37
CA GLY A 54 -9.95 -10.85 18.95
C GLY A 54 -11.29 -11.56 19.14
N GLY A 55 -12.32 -11.23 18.35
CA GLY A 55 -13.67 -11.77 18.47
C GLY A 55 -14.52 -11.12 19.58
N GLU A 56 -14.03 -10.06 20.21
CA GLU A 56 -14.74 -9.31 21.26
C GLU A 56 -15.05 -7.87 20.82
N PRO A 57 -16.17 -7.28 21.31
CA PRO A 57 -16.43 -5.87 21.07
C PRO A 57 -15.30 -5.00 21.62
N ALA A 58 -14.80 -4.08 20.80
CA ALA A 58 -13.75 -3.14 21.16
C ALA A 58 -14.16 -1.71 20.81
N VAL A 59 -13.58 -0.75 21.52
CA VAL A 59 -13.81 0.68 21.29
C VAL A 59 -12.50 1.32 20.84
N ILE A 60 -12.54 2.07 19.75
CA ILE A 60 -11.40 2.87 19.30
C ILE A 60 -11.21 4.04 20.28
N GLN A 61 -10.00 4.20 20.80
CA GLN A 61 -9.64 5.22 21.77
C GLN A 61 -8.92 6.39 21.09
N PRO A 62 -8.96 7.60 21.62
CA PRO A 62 -8.08 8.66 21.17
C PRO A 62 -6.63 8.37 21.58
N VAL A 63 -5.67 9.04 20.92
CA VAL A 63 -4.27 8.98 21.36
C VAL A 63 -4.09 9.90 22.57
N GLU A 64 -3.62 9.33 23.67
CA GLU A 64 -3.35 10.01 24.93
C GLU A 64 -1.90 9.79 25.36
N GLU A 65 -1.47 10.47 26.43
CA GLU A 65 -0.17 10.22 27.07
C GLU A 65 -0.07 8.75 27.50
N GLY A 66 1.06 8.10 27.19
CA GLY A 66 1.26 6.67 27.49
C GLY A 66 0.53 5.70 26.55
N THR A 67 -0.14 6.16 25.49
CA THR A 67 -0.81 5.28 24.51
C THR A 67 0.11 4.20 23.95
N PHE A 68 1.36 4.55 23.69
CA PHE A 68 2.36 3.65 23.10
C PHE A 68 3.21 2.89 24.12
N ASP A 69 2.98 3.10 25.41
CA ASP A 69 3.76 2.47 26.47
C ASP A 69 3.60 0.95 26.44
N ARG A 70 4.72 0.25 26.64
CA ARG A 70 4.80 -1.21 26.63
C ARG A 70 4.32 -1.86 25.32
N ALA A 71 4.19 -1.11 24.23
CA ALA A 71 3.94 -1.72 22.93
C ALA A 71 5.17 -2.52 22.47
N ALA A 72 4.96 -3.73 21.99
CA ALA A 72 5.98 -4.49 21.25
C ALA A 72 6.06 -3.99 19.81
N LYS A 73 4.90 -3.72 19.23
CA LYS A 73 4.77 -3.25 17.85
C LYS A 73 3.72 -2.15 17.75
N ILE A 74 3.98 -1.16 16.90
CA ILE A 74 3.06 -0.06 16.60
C ILE A 74 2.90 0.01 15.08
N PHE A 75 1.65 -0.04 14.62
CA PHE A 75 1.31 0.11 13.21
C PHE A 75 0.61 1.45 13.00
N PHE A 76 1.11 2.26 12.07
CA PHE A 76 0.43 3.47 11.63
C PHE A 76 -0.31 3.20 10.32
N THR A 77 -1.63 3.30 10.36
CA THR A 77 -2.54 3.03 9.23
C THR A 77 -3.48 4.21 8.95
N GLY A 78 -3.38 5.27 9.73
CA GLY A 78 -4.16 6.50 9.59
C GLY A 78 -3.62 7.46 8.52
N SER A 79 -4.03 8.72 8.62
CA SER A 79 -3.55 9.77 7.72
C SER A 79 -2.03 10.05 7.93
N VAL A 80 -1.40 10.61 6.89
CA VAL A 80 0.00 11.11 6.98
C VAL A 80 0.15 12.11 8.12
N GLU A 81 -0.81 13.02 8.30
CA GLU A 81 -0.79 14.04 9.35
C GLU A 81 -0.92 13.43 10.74
N PHE A 82 -1.84 12.49 10.91
CA PHE A 82 -1.99 11.76 12.16
C PHE A 82 -0.70 11.02 12.55
N THR A 83 -0.08 10.36 11.58
CA THR A 83 1.19 9.66 11.79
C THR A 83 2.30 10.63 12.17
N ARG A 84 2.43 11.75 11.44
CA ARG A 84 3.44 12.80 11.71
C ARG A 84 3.32 13.32 13.13
N THR A 85 2.12 13.59 13.60
CA THR A 85 1.85 14.10 14.94
C THR A 85 2.27 13.10 16.02
N ASN A 86 2.04 11.81 15.80
CA ASN A 86 2.20 10.78 16.84
C ASN A 86 3.51 9.98 16.75
N LEU A 87 4.25 10.07 15.65
CA LEU A 87 5.47 9.30 15.43
C LEU A 87 6.56 9.59 16.47
N GLY A 88 6.64 10.83 16.95
CA GLY A 88 7.58 11.22 18.01
C GLY A 88 7.33 10.45 19.31
N ALA A 89 6.11 10.42 19.78
CA ALA A 89 5.70 9.68 20.99
C ALA A 89 5.88 8.17 20.80
N ALA A 90 5.54 7.64 19.63
CA ALA A 90 5.75 6.22 19.33
C ALA A 90 7.23 5.83 19.40
N LYS A 91 8.15 6.66 18.90
CA LYS A 91 9.61 6.39 18.95
C LYS A 91 10.15 6.30 20.37
N THR A 92 9.59 7.05 21.33
CA THR A 92 10.05 7.03 22.73
C THR A 92 9.67 5.72 23.45
N SER A 93 8.68 4.97 22.97
CA SER A 93 8.26 3.70 23.58
C SER A 93 9.27 2.56 23.40
N GLY A 94 10.20 2.68 22.45
CA GLY A 94 11.16 1.62 22.10
C GLY A 94 10.56 0.47 21.27
N ALA A 95 9.28 0.54 20.91
CA ALA A 95 8.60 -0.46 20.08
C ALA A 95 9.15 -0.51 18.64
N LYS A 96 8.91 -1.62 17.95
CA LYS A 96 9.07 -1.68 16.49
C LYS A 96 7.90 -0.96 15.82
N ILE A 97 8.20 0.07 15.04
CA ILE A 97 7.21 0.91 14.37
C ILE A 97 7.13 0.50 12.91
N ILE A 98 5.93 0.25 12.42
CA ILE A 98 5.63 -0.13 11.04
C ILE A 98 4.63 0.89 10.49
N ASP A 99 5.10 1.75 9.61
CA ASP A 99 4.32 2.82 9.01
C ASP A 99 3.79 2.43 7.63
N LEU A 100 2.48 2.44 7.48
CA LEU A 100 1.76 2.21 6.23
C LEU A 100 1.12 3.51 5.70
N SER A 101 1.21 4.62 6.44
CA SER A 101 0.59 5.91 6.05
C SER A 101 1.35 6.61 4.91
N GLY A 102 2.64 6.28 4.74
CA GLY A 102 3.55 6.92 3.80
C GLY A 102 4.33 8.11 4.40
N GLU A 103 4.10 8.52 5.64
CA GLU A 103 4.85 9.59 6.30
C GLU A 103 6.35 9.29 6.36
N SER A 104 6.69 8.04 6.63
CA SER A 104 8.09 7.63 6.79
C SER A 104 8.84 7.38 5.47
N ALA A 105 8.19 7.53 4.32
CA ALA A 105 8.82 7.25 3.01
C ALA A 105 10.03 8.14 2.70
N THR A 106 10.08 9.36 3.27
CA THR A 106 11.20 10.30 3.12
C THR A 106 12.08 10.41 4.34
N ASN A 107 11.89 9.56 5.35
CA ASN A 107 12.66 9.56 6.59
C ASN A 107 13.88 8.66 6.44
N ASP A 108 15.08 9.24 6.48
CA ASP A 108 16.35 8.50 6.31
C ASP A 108 16.57 7.41 7.37
N ALA A 109 15.91 7.49 8.52
CA ALA A 109 15.97 6.46 9.57
C ALA A 109 14.98 5.29 9.31
N ALA A 110 14.07 5.42 8.35
CA ALA A 110 13.11 4.38 8.04
C ALA A 110 13.67 3.38 7.03
N VAL A 111 13.40 2.11 7.27
CA VAL A 111 13.72 1.03 6.32
C VAL A 111 12.48 0.68 5.52
N SER A 112 12.47 1.00 4.23
CA SER A 112 11.40 0.54 3.33
C SER A 112 11.48 -0.97 3.18
N TRP A 113 10.30 -1.62 3.26
CA TRP A 113 10.24 -3.06 3.20
C TRP A 113 8.95 -3.59 2.55
N PHE A 114 9.10 -4.61 1.73
CA PHE A 114 8.05 -5.54 1.27
C PHE A 114 8.73 -6.89 0.93
N PRO A 115 7.97 -7.99 0.83
CA PRO A 115 8.53 -9.28 0.44
C PRO A 115 9.35 -9.18 -0.84
N LYS A 116 10.48 -9.89 -0.90
CA LYS A 116 11.47 -9.85 -2.02
C LYS A 116 12.35 -8.60 -2.10
N LEU A 117 12.02 -7.45 -1.47
CA LEU A 117 12.80 -6.22 -1.62
C LEU A 117 14.29 -6.41 -1.28
N ASP A 118 14.59 -7.06 -0.16
CA ASP A 118 15.97 -7.28 0.25
C ASP A 118 16.74 -8.17 -0.75
N SER A 119 16.10 -9.23 -1.26
CA SER A 119 16.65 -10.08 -2.32
C SER A 119 16.89 -9.31 -3.62
N LEU A 120 15.93 -8.46 -4.02
CA LEU A 120 16.06 -7.63 -5.22
C LEU A 120 17.19 -6.62 -5.10
N LEU A 121 17.39 -6.07 -3.91
CA LEU A 121 18.48 -5.13 -3.60
C LEU A 121 19.83 -5.84 -3.37
N GLY A 122 19.84 -7.17 -3.21
CA GLY A 122 21.02 -7.94 -2.89
C GLY A 122 21.54 -7.70 -1.47
N ARG A 123 20.66 -7.40 -0.52
CA ARG A 123 20.98 -7.18 0.89
C ARG A 123 20.31 -8.21 1.78
N LYS A 124 20.82 -8.37 3.00
CA LYS A 124 20.17 -9.19 4.03
C LYS A 124 19.18 -8.33 4.81
N PHE A 125 18.07 -8.93 5.21
CA PHE A 125 17.15 -8.33 6.16
C PHE A 125 17.85 -8.06 7.50
N SER A 126 17.63 -6.86 8.06
CA SER A 126 18.07 -6.53 9.42
C SER A 126 16.87 -6.12 10.27
N ALA A 127 16.73 -6.77 11.42
CA ALA A 127 15.73 -6.46 12.42
C ALA A 127 16.14 -5.32 13.38
N ASP A 128 17.34 -4.74 13.20
CA ASP A 128 17.92 -3.75 14.12
C ASP A 128 17.18 -2.40 14.05
N ALA A 129 16.64 -2.05 12.89
CA ALA A 129 15.86 -0.84 12.73
C ALA A 129 14.61 -0.84 13.63
N ASN A 130 14.23 0.33 14.11
CA ASN A 130 13.02 0.52 14.91
C ASN A 130 11.88 1.18 14.12
N LEU A 131 12.15 1.67 12.92
CA LEU A 131 11.16 2.29 12.04
C LEU A 131 11.22 1.64 10.65
N PHE A 132 10.09 1.08 10.23
CA PHE A 132 9.91 0.49 8.91
C PHE A 132 8.79 1.21 8.18
N ALA A 133 8.96 1.40 6.88
CA ALA A 133 7.95 1.95 5.99
C ALA A 133 7.46 0.86 5.02
N ILE A 134 6.17 0.59 5.04
CA ILE A 134 5.52 -0.29 4.06
C ILE A 134 4.98 0.59 2.94
N PRO A 135 5.46 0.43 1.71
CA PRO A 135 4.96 1.20 0.58
C PRO A 135 3.52 0.79 0.22
N SER A 136 2.78 1.71 -0.36
CA SER A 136 1.47 1.45 -0.94
C SER A 136 1.54 0.33 -1.99
N SER A 137 0.40 -0.26 -2.33
CA SER A 137 0.34 -1.32 -3.33
C SER A 137 0.87 -0.89 -4.70
N ALA A 138 0.53 0.35 -5.12
CA ALA A 138 1.04 0.94 -6.35
C ALA A 138 2.57 1.13 -6.32
N SER A 139 3.11 1.60 -5.20
CA SER A 139 4.56 1.78 -5.01
C SER A 139 5.29 0.44 -4.96
N THR A 140 4.69 -0.56 -4.30
CA THR A 140 5.22 -1.94 -4.27
C THR A 140 5.31 -2.50 -5.69
N ALA A 141 4.24 -2.39 -6.50
CA ALA A 141 4.22 -2.86 -7.88
C ALA A 141 5.25 -2.12 -8.74
N ALA A 142 5.31 -0.78 -8.66
CA ALA A 142 6.26 0.02 -9.42
C ALA A 142 7.72 -0.30 -9.06
N ALA A 143 8.03 -0.46 -7.77
CA ALA A 143 9.37 -0.80 -7.30
C ALA A 143 9.76 -2.24 -7.68
N SER A 144 8.85 -3.20 -7.53
CA SER A 144 9.06 -4.60 -7.95
C SER A 144 9.35 -4.70 -9.43
N LEU A 145 8.56 -4.00 -10.26
CA LEU A 145 8.76 -3.99 -11.71
C LEU A 145 10.12 -3.36 -12.08
N ALA A 146 10.45 -2.20 -11.50
CA ALA A 146 11.72 -1.54 -11.75
C ALA A 146 12.93 -2.40 -11.36
N LEU A 147 12.89 -3.05 -10.20
CA LEU A 147 13.97 -3.88 -9.69
C LEU A 147 14.08 -5.23 -10.42
N GLY A 148 12.94 -5.85 -10.77
CA GLY A 148 12.90 -7.09 -11.54
C GLY A 148 13.50 -6.87 -12.93
N LEU A 149 13.03 -5.86 -13.64
CA LEU A 149 13.50 -5.55 -14.99
C LEU A 149 14.94 -5.01 -15.03
N PHE A 150 15.44 -4.45 -13.92
CA PHE A 150 16.85 -4.03 -13.83
C PHE A 150 17.82 -5.18 -14.11
N LYS A 151 17.52 -6.40 -13.68
CA LYS A 151 18.35 -7.59 -13.89
C LYS A 151 18.51 -7.97 -15.37
N ILE A 152 17.54 -7.58 -16.19
CA ILE A 152 17.48 -7.87 -17.63
C ILE A 152 17.69 -6.62 -18.51
N GLY A 153 18.20 -5.53 -17.90
CA GLY A 153 18.72 -4.37 -18.64
C GLY A 153 17.64 -3.38 -19.07
N VAL A 154 16.72 -3.01 -18.18
CA VAL A 154 15.77 -1.91 -18.43
C VAL A 154 16.50 -0.58 -18.54
N SER A 155 16.24 0.16 -19.62
CA SER A 155 16.78 1.50 -19.85
C SER A 155 15.75 2.60 -19.55
N ARG A 156 14.47 2.31 -19.73
CA ARG A 156 13.35 3.22 -19.48
C ARG A 156 12.16 2.43 -18.95
N LEU A 157 11.45 3.00 -17.97
CA LEU A 157 10.21 2.45 -17.43
C LEU A 157 9.22 3.57 -17.19
N VAL A 158 8.02 3.43 -17.71
CA VAL A 158 6.87 4.31 -17.47
C VAL A 158 5.77 3.48 -16.83
N VAL A 159 5.16 3.97 -15.76
CA VAL A 159 4.05 3.29 -15.08
C VAL A 159 2.91 4.28 -14.88
N ILE A 160 1.72 3.90 -15.31
CA ILE A 160 0.48 4.65 -15.12
C ILE A 160 -0.39 3.83 -14.16
N CYS A 161 -0.68 4.36 -12.97
CA CYS A 161 -1.52 3.73 -11.98
C CYS A 161 -2.94 4.30 -12.05
N PHE A 162 -3.94 3.41 -11.99
CA PHE A 162 -5.36 3.74 -11.94
C PHE A 162 -5.84 3.60 -10.50
N GLN A 163 -6.10 4.75 -9.86
CA GLN A 163 -6.35 4.88 -8.43
C GLN A 163 -7.83 4.66 -8.10
N PRO A 164 -8.20 3.71 -7.22
CA PRO A 164 -9.56 3.54 -6.74
C PRO A 164 -9.92 4.61 -5.70
N VAL A 165 -11.23 4.81 -5.46
CA VAL A 165 -11.71 5.76 -4.43
C VAL A 165 -11.44 5.30 -3.00
N SER A 166 -11.25 4.00 -2.75
CA SER A 166 -10.91 3.47 -1.42
C SER A 166 -9.57 3.99 -0.86
N GLU A 167 -8.68 4.50 -1.70
CA GLU A 167 -7.46 5.21 -1.24
C GLU A 167 -7.78 6.50 -0.47
N PHE A 168 -9.00 7.01 -0.61
CA PHE A 168 -9.51 8.18 0.11
C PHE A 168 -10.48 7.78 1.24
N GLY A 169 -10.42 6.51 1.67
CA GLY A 169 -11.18 5.98 2.76
C GLY A 169 -12.68 5.76 2.44
N ARG A 170 -13.47 5.60 3.50
CA ARG A 170 -14.92 5.36 3.39
C ARG A 170 -15.64 6.50 2.70
N ALA A 171 -15.28 7.74 2.99
CA ALA A 171 -15.88 8.91 2.38
C ALA A 171 -15.75 8.94 0.85
N GLY A 172 -14.61 8.50 0.32
CA GLY A 172 -14.41 8.35 -1.12
C GLY A 172 -15.31 7.28 -1.74
N ILE A 173 -15.48 6.15 -1.06
CA ILE A 173 -16.37 5.06 -1.48
C ILE A 173 -17.83 5.54 -1.49
N GLU A 174 -18.28 6.16 -0.41
CA GLU A 174 -19.64 6.69 -0.26
C GLU A 174 -19.96 7.75 -1.32
N GLU A 175 -18.99 8.61 -1.65
CA GLU A 175 -19.21 9.61 -2.71
C GLU A 175 -19.33 8.96 -4.09
N LEU A 176 -18.50 7.98 -4.45
CA LEU A 176 -18.64 7.27 -5.72
C LEU A 176 -19.96 6.52 -5.82
N GLU A 177 -20.39 5.85 -4.74
CA GLU A 177 -21.68 5.16 -4.65
C GLU A 177 -22.85 6.14 -4.83
N SER A 178 -22.84 7.24 -4.07
CA SER A 178 -23.87 8.28 -4.14
C SER A 178 -23.94 8.90 -5.53
N GLN A 179 -22.83 9.32 -6.10
CA GLN A 179 -22.77 9.89 -7.47
C GLN A 179 -23.30 8.90 -8.51
N THR A 180 -22.93 7.61 -8.38
CA THR A 180 -23.41 6.57 -9.29
C THR A 180 -24.92 6.46 -9.26
N GLY A 181 -25.52 6.37 -8.06
CA GLY A 181 -26.98 6.31 -7.88
C GLY A 181 -27.69 7.55 -8.39
N GLN A 182 -27.17 8.74 -8.09
CA GLN A 182 -27.74 10.02 -8.51
C GLN A 182 -27.71 10.19 -10.04
N LEU A 183 -26.60 9.83 -10.70
CA LEU A 183 -26.50 9.89 -12.16
C LEU A 183 -27.47 8.94 -12.85
N LEU A 184 -27.60 7.70 -12.37
CA LEU A 184 -28.54 6.71 -12.92
C LEU A 184 -30.00 7.09 -12.67
N SER A 185 -30.27 7.92 -11.65
CA SER A 185 -31.62 8.41 -11.31
C SER A 185 -31.90 9.82 -11.86
N PHE A 186 -31.00 10.38 -12.68
CA PHE A 186 -31.11 11.73 -13.25
C PHE A 186 -31.29 12.83 -12.16
N GLN A 187 -30.65 12.67 -11.02
CA GLN A 187 -30.68 13.61 -9.90
C GLN A 187 -29.46 14.54 -9.91
N GLY A 188 -29.57 15.67 -9.21
CA GLY A 188 -28.43 16.56 -8.94
C GLY A 188 -27.39 15.85 -8.10
N MET A 189 -26.11 16.00 -8.46
CA MET A 189 -24.98 15.24 -7.90
C MET A 189 -24.24 16.05 -6.83
N GLY A 190 -24.07 15.48 -5.65
CA GLY A 190 -23.20 15.99 -4.59
C GLY A 190 -21.74 15.64 -4.85
N GLN A 191 -20.81 16.51 -4.41
CA GLN A 191 -19.36 16.34 -4.63
C GLN A 191 -18.54 16.74 -3.37
N PRO A 192 -18.89 16.26 -2.16
CA PRO A 192 -18.32 16.79 -0.91
C PRO A 192 -16.86 16.42 -0.68
N VAL A 193 -16.36 15.33 -1.27
CA VAL A 193 -15.00 14.81 -1.08
C VAL A 193 -14.07 15.27 -2.20
N PHE A 194 -14.50 15.07 -3.46
CA PHE A 194 -13.64 15.27 -4.62
C PHE A 194 -13.87 16.59 -5.36
N ASP A 195 -14.93 17.33 -5.03
CA ASP A 195 -15.30 18.58 -5.71
C ASP A 195 -15.37 18.42 -7.25
N THR A 196 -15.76 17.23 -7.71
CA THR A 196 -15.89 16.87 -9.13
C THR A 196 -16.66 15.56 -9.27
N GLN A 197 -17.15 15.30 -10.48
CA GLN A 197 -17.73 14.00 -10.80
C GLN A 197 -16.62 12.95 -10.90
N VAL A 198 -16.65 11.95 -10.00
CA VAL A 198 -15.77 10.78 -10.03
C VAL A 198 -16.45 9.54 -10.61
N ALA A 199 -17.80 9.45 -10.55
CA ALA A 199 -18.54 8.35 -11.14
C ALA A 199 -18.46 8.39 -12.67
N PHE A 200 -18.12 7.23 -13.28
CA PHE A 200 -17.96 7.06 -14.74
C PHE A 200 -16.93 8.00 -15.39
N ASN A 201 -15.95 8.47 -14.61
CA ASN A 201 -14.99 9.47 -15.08
C ASN A 201 -13.54 9.07 -14.75
N LEU A 202 -12.62 9.29 -15.69
CA LEU A 202 -11.17 9.19 -15.49
C LEU A 202 -10.60 10.59 -15.34
N LEU A 203 -9.83 10.83 -14.25
CA LEU A 203 -9.37 12.17 -13.91
C LEU A 203 -7.86 12.20 -13.64
N ASP A 204 -7.19 13.26 -14.11
CA ASP A 204 -5.80 13.59 -13.77
C ASP A 204 -5.70 14.43 -12.49
N ARG A 205 -6.83 15.01 -12.05
CA ARG A 205 -6.96 15.86 -10.85
C ARG A 205 -8.39 15.89 -10.36
N PHE A 206 -8.56 16.22 -9.08
CA PHE A 206 -9.87 16.54 -8.49
C PHE A 206 -10.18 18.04 -8.56
N GLY A 207 -11.39 18.44 -8.17
CA GLY A 207 -11.79 19.83 -8.14
C GLY A 207 -10.93 20.70 -7.21
N ALA A 208 -11.00 22.01 -7.42
CA ALA A 208 -10.14 22.96 -6.73
C ALA A 208 -10.35 22.99 -5.20
N SER A 209 -11.62 22.79 -4.75
CA SER A 209 -12.00 22.79 -3.34
C SER A 209 -11.85 21.42 -2.67
N SER A 210 -11.48 20.37 -3.42
CA SER A 210 -11.22 19.05 -2.82
C SER A 210 -10.07 19.11 -1.82
N LYS A 211 -10.28 18.49 -0.67
CA LYS A 211 -9.21 18.27 0.33
C LYS A 211 -8.14 17.31 -0.17
N HIS A 212 -8.50 16.44 -1.11
CA HIS A 212 -7.59 15.46 -1.70
C HIS A 212 -7.02 16.00 -3.01
N LYS A 213 -5.72 15.79 -3.20
CA LYS A 213 -5.01 16.17 -4.42
C LYS A 213 -4.30 14.96 -5.01
N LEU A 214 -4.62 14.57 -6.24
CA LEU A 214 -3.92 13.48 -6.92
C LEU A 214 -2.42 13.75 -7.09
N SER A 215 -2.03 15.03 -7.19
CA SER A 215 -0.60 15.42 -7.20
C SER A 215 0.13 14.99 -5.93
N THR A 216 -0.47 15.20 -4.76
CA THR A 216 0.12 14.79 -3.46
C THR A 216 0.25 13.26 -3.37
N VAL A 217 -0.77 12.51 -3.82
CA VAL A 217 -0.71 11.04 -3.86
C VAL A 217 0.39 10.57 -4.83
N ARG A 218 0.53 11.22 -5.98
CA ARG A 218 1.59 10.93 -6.95
C ARG A 218 2.99 11.23 -6.40
N GLU A 219 3.15 12.31 -5.63
CA GLU A 219 4.41 12.64 -4.96
C GLU A 219 4.76 11.58 -3.90
N ARG A 220 3.78 11.12 -3.11
CA ARG A 220 3.95 9.98 -2.19
C ARG A 220 4.38 8.72 -2.93
N LEU A 221 3.69 8.34 -3.99
CA LEU A 221 4.03 7.20 -4.84
C LEU A 221 5.49 7.27 -5.34
N ARG A 222 5.95 8.45 -5.77
CA ARG A 222 7.34 8.67 -6.17
C ARG A 222 8.33 8.51 -5.03
N ALA A 223 8.02 9.08 -3.87
CA ALA A 223 8.87 9.02 -2.68
C ALA A 223 9.02 7.57 -2.19
N GLU A 224 7.93 6.84 -2.04
CA GLU A 224 7.91 5.43 -1.64
C GLU A 224 8.67 4.56 -2.63
N THR A 225 8.40 4.71 -3.93
CA THR A 225 9.11 3.95 -4.98
C THR A 225 10.61 4.24 -4.94
N LYS A 226 11.01 5.51 -4.83
CA LYS A 226 12.41 5.91 -4.72
C LYS A 226 13.08 5.33 -3.47
N ALA A 227 12.40 5.33 -2.32
CA ALA A 227 12.91 4.75 -1.09
C ALA A 227 13.14 3.24 -1.22
N CYS A 228 12.28 2.54 -1.95
CA CYS A 228 12.41 1.10 -2.21
C CYS A 228 13.55 0.78 -3.18
N ILE A 229 13.65 1.47 -4.32
CA ILE A 229 14.66 1.13 -5.34
C ILE A 229 16.05 1.69 -5.04
N GLY A 230 16.15 2.77 -4.24
CA GLY A 230 17.39 3.46 -3.93
C GLY A 230 18.13 3.92 -5.19
N LYS A 231 19.41 3.55 -5.28
CA LYS A 231 20.26 3.77 -6.47
C LYS A 231 20.41 2.51 -7.35
N LYS A 232 19.63 1.46 -7.03
CA LYS A 232 19.82 0.14 -7.65
C LYS A 232 19.24 0.05 -9.05
N SER A 233 18.15 0.76 -9.32
CA SER A 233 17.43 0.70 -10.60
C SER A 233 17.07 2.08 -11.12
N VAL A 234 16.59 2.13 -12.37
CA VAL A 234 16.07 3.32 -13.01
C VAL A 234 14.76 3.72 -12.29
N MET A 235 14.66 4.98 -11.88
CA MET A 235 13.41 5.51 -11.34
C MET A 235 12.35 5.55 -12.45
N PRO A 236 11.22 4.85 -12.31
CA PRO A 236 10.16 4.90 -13.32
C PRO A 236 9.55 6.29 -13.42
N ALA A 237 9.15 6.68 -14.64
CA ALA A 237 8.25 7.81 -14.82
C ALA A 237 6.85 7.39 -14.35
N LEU A 238 6.33 8.05 -13.31
CA LEU A 238 5.09 7.66 -12.65
C LEU A 238 3.99 8.67 -12.96
N GLN A 239 2.85 8.17 -13.43
CA GLN A 239 1.59 8.91 -13.56
C GLN A 239 0.51 8.23 -12.74
N LEU A 240 -0.42 9.04 -12.23
CA LEU A 240 -1.57 8.60 -11.45
C LEU A 240 -2.83 9.19 -12.08
N VAL A 241 -3.81 8.32 -12.29
CA VAL A 241 -5.13 8.64 -12.84
C VAL A 241 -6.18 8.12 -11.87
N HIS A 242 -7.14 8.94 -11.47
CA HIS A 242 -8.33 8.43 -10.79
C HIS A 242 -9.14 7.55 -11.73
N ALA A 243 -9.56 6.40 -11.26
CA ALA A 243 -10.49 5.51 -11.94
C ALA A 243 -11.78 5.34 -11.13
N PRO A 244 -12.95 5.26 -11.79
CA PRO A 244 -14.25 5.16 -11.12
C PRO A 244 -14.53 3.74 -10.61
N VAL A 245 -13.62 3.22 -9.79
CA VAL A 245 -13.71 1.89 -9.18
C VAL A 245 -13.58 2.01 -7.66
N PHE A 246 -14.22 1.11 -6.93
CA PHE A 246 -14.22 1.14 -5.46
C PHE A 246 -12.87 0.69 -4.89
N TYR A 247 -12.34 -0.45 -5.33
CA TYR A 247 -11.14 -1.09 -4.81
C TYR A 247 -10.25 -1.61 -5.93
N GLY A 248 -9.02 -1.89 -5.58
CA GLY A 248 -8.01 -2.47 -6.46
C GLY A 248 -7.34 -1.43 -7.36
N THR A 249 -6.03 -1.30 -7.22
CA THR A 249 -5.21 -0.47 -8.12
C THR A 249 -4.80 -1.31 -9.33
N ALA A 250 -5.25 -0.91 -10.52
CA ALA A 250 -4.69 -1.42 -11.77
C ALA A 250 -3.55 -0.51 -12.24
N PHE A 251 -2.65 -1.05 -13.05
CA PHE A 251 -1.60 -0.25 -13.68
C PHE A 251 -1.27 -0.76 -15.08
N SER A 252 -0.86 0.18 -15.92
CA SER A 252 -0.23 -0.10 -17.22
C SER A 252 1.20 0.39 -17.19
N ALA A 253 2.13 -0.37 -17.73
CA ALA A 253 3.52 0.06 -17.82
C ALA A 253 4.11 -0.23 -19.19
N CYS A 254 5.10 0.58 -19.58
CA CYS A 254 5.91 0.36 -20.77
C CYS A 254 7.39 0.42 -20.38
N ALA A 255 8.14 -0.63 -20.73
CA ALA A 255 9.57 -0.71 -20.49
C ALA A 255 10.35 -0.87 -21.79
N GLU A 256 11.48 -0.16 -21.89
CA GLU A 256 12.49 -0.39 -22.94
C GLU A 256 13.58 -1.31 -22.37
N LEU A 257 13.71 -2.48 -22.97
CA LEU A 257 14.64 -3.53 -22.58
C LEU A 257 15.76 -3.70 -23.61
N VAL A 258 16.80 -4.43 -23.23
CA VAL A 258 17.89 -4.77 -24.16
C VAL A 258 17.32 -5.56 -25.35
N PRO A 259 17.71 -5.23 -26.61
CA PRO A 259 17.26 -5.96 -27.78
C PRO A 259 17.56 -7.48 -27.66
N GLY A 260 16.55 -8.28 -28.04
CA GLY A 260 16.63 -9.73 -27.95
C GLY A 260 16.20 -10.31 -26.59
N THR A 261 15.74 -9.49 -25.65
CA THR A 261 15.09 -9.98 -24.43
C THR A 261 13.82 -10.76 -24.79
N THR A 262 13.68 -11.97 -24.26
CA THR A 262 12.51 -12.82 -24.55
C THR A 262 11.43 -12.65 -23.49
N VAL A 263 10.19 -13.00 -23.83
CA VAL A 263 9.06 -12.95 -22.89
C VAL A 263 9.29 -13.86 -21.67
N GLU A 264 9.95 -15.00 -21.85
CA GLU A 264 10.25 -15.95 -20.78
C GLU A 264 11.24 -15.34 -19.78
N GLN A 265 12.24 -14.58 -20.25
CA GLN A 265 13.18 -13.86 -19.38
C GLN A 265 12.47 -12.77 -18.57
N ILE A 266 11.51 -12.07 -19.20
CA ILE A 266 10.73 -11.03 -18.54
C ILE A 266 9.81 -11.64 -17.49
N VAL A 267 9.08 -12.71 -17.84
CA VAL A 267 8.20 -13.44 -16.92
C VAL A 267 9.00 -13.90 -15.70
N ALA A 268 10.11 -14.60 -15.91
CA ALA A 268 10.96 -15.07 -14.80
C ALA A 268 11.46 -13.91 -13.91
N ALA A 269 11.85 -12.78 -14.50
CA ALA A 269 12.31 -11.60 -13.75
C ALA A 269 11.17 -10.97 -12.93
N CYS A 270 9.95 -10.96 -13.45
CA CYS A 270 8.76 -10.45 -12.74
C CYS A 270 8.31 -11.40 -11.61
N GLU A 271 8.32 -12.71 -11.84
CA GLU A 271 8.03 -13.71 -10.79
C GLU A 271 9.06 -13.66 -9.66
N ASP A 272 10.35 -13.55 -9.98
CA ASP A 272 11.41 -13.31 -9.00
C ASP A 272 11.18 -12.03 -8.19
N ALA A 273 10.61 -11.00 -8.83
CA ALA A 273 10.26 -9.74 -8.18
C ALA A 273 8.97 -9.80 -7.35
N GLY A 274 8.27 -10.94 -7.35
CA GLY A 274 7.12 -11.21 -6.50
C GLY A 274 5.76 -11.02 -7.17
N PHE A 275 5.72 -10.88 -8.51
CA PHE A 275 4.45 -10.88 -9.22
C PHE A 275 3.91 -12.31 -9.41
N ALA A 276 2.60 -12.46 -9.27
CA ALA A 276 1.89 -13.63 -9.76
C ALA A 276 1.49 -13.40 -11.23
N ILE A 277 1.88 -14.32 -12.11
CA ILE A 277 1.55 -14.25 -13.53
C ILE A 277 0.68 -15.46 -13.87
N PRO A 278 -0.54 -15.27 -14.44
CA PRO A 278 -1.44 -16.36 -14.75
C PRO A 278 -0.85 -17.29 -15.81
N ALA A 279 -1.28 -18.54 -15.79
CA ALA A 279 -0.92 -19.53 -16.80
C ALA A 279 -1.43 -19.11 -18.20
N ASN A 280 -0.85 -19.70 -19.23
CA ASN A 280 -1.26 -19.42 -20.61
C ASN A 280 -2.76 -19.69 -20.84
N GLY A 281 -3.45 -18.70 -21.40
CA GLY A 281 -4.88 -18.77 -21.72
C GLY A 281 -5.82 -18.28 -20.61
N GLU A 282 -5.31 -17.92 -19.44
CA GLU A 282 -6.11 -17.28 -18.40
C GLU A 282 -6.24 -15.77 -18.65
N ALA A 283 -7.34 -15.19 -18.19
CA ALA A 283 -7.56 -13.75 -18.27
C ALA A 283 -6.51 -12.98 -17.46
N GLY A 284 -6.06 -11.85 -17.97
CA GLY A 284 -5.18 -10.94 -17.22
C GLY A 284 -5.84 -10.40 -15.95
N PRO A 285 -5.05 -9.91 -14.98
CA PRO A 285 -5.59 -9.41 -13.74
C PRO A 285 -6.44 -8.16 -13.93
N SER A 286 -7.42 -7.98 -13.06
CA SER A 286 -8.25 -6.77 -12.97
C SER A 286 -8.35 -6.31 -11.52
N ASN A 287 -8.81 -5.08 -11.30
CA ASN A 287 -9.10 -4.58 -9.96
C ASN A 287 -10.11 -5.45 -9.18
N VAL A 288 -10.98 -6.20 -9.88
CA VAL A 288 -11.93 -7.13 -9.28
C VAL A 288 -11.28 -8.47 -8.95
N SER A 289 -10.50 -9.05 -9.88
CA SER A 289 -9.92 -10.38 -9.69
C SER A 289 -8.82 -10.44 -8.62
N VAL A 290 -8.23 -9.29 -8.27
CA VAL A 290 -7.18 -9.20 -7.22
C VAL A 290 -7.75 -8.90 -5.83
N ALA A 291 -9.07 -8.83 -5.69
CA ALA A 291 -9.68 -8.59 -4.38
C ALA A 291 -9.36 -9.74 -3.42
N GLY A 292 -8.79 -9.40 -2.26
CA GLY A 292 -8.34 -10.38 -1.27
C GLY A 292 -6.94 -10.97 -1.52
N GLU A 293 -6.28 -10.62 -2.61
CA GLU A 293 -4.94 -11.11 -2.92
C GLU A 293 -3.85 -10.39 -2.11
N LYS A 294 -2.83 -11.15 -1.71
CA LYS A 294 -1.70 -10.66 -0.90
C LYS A 294 -0.42 -10.40 -1.74
N VAL A 295 -0.55 -10.50 -3.07
CA VAL A 295 0.53 -10.31 -4.04
C VAL A 295 0.06 -9.44 -5.19
N ALA A 296 1.00 -8.81 -5.88
CA ALA A 296 0.71 -8.09 -7.12
C ALA A 296 0.58 -9.09 -8.27
N HIS A 297 -0.41 -8.90 -9.13
CA HIS A 297 -0.64 -9.74 -10.31
C HIS A 297 -0.23 -8.99 -11.57
N LEU A 298 0.31 -9.71 -12.54
CA LEU A 298 0.75 -9.17 -13.81
C LEU A 298 0.26 -10.09 -14.95
N ALA A 299 -0.30 -9.52 -16.01
CA ALA A 299 -0.55 -10.25 -17.23
C ALA A 299 0.77 -10.65 -17.91
N LYS A 300 0.73 -11.62 -18.82
CA LYS A 300 1.88 -11.95 -19.65
C LYS A 300 2.30 -10.70 -20.44
N PRO A 301 3.59 -10.28 -20.37
CA PRO A 301 4.07 -9.10 -21.08
C PRO A 301 3.98 -9.27 -22.59
N GLU A 302 3.70 -8.17 -23.31
CA GLU A 302 3.57 -8.12 -24.76
C GLU A 302 4.59 -7.14 -25.36
N GLU A 303 5.33 -7.58 -26.40
CA GLU A 303 6.22 -6.67 -27.12
C GLU A 303 5.40 -5.73 -28.02
N ASP A 304 5.78 -4.47 -28.09
CA ASP A 304 5.15 -3.48 -28.96
C ASP A 304 5.52 -3.81 -30.44
N PRO A 305 4.56 -4.12 -31.31
CA PRO A 305 4.87 -4.55 -32.68
C PRO A 305 5.49 -3.43 -33.53
N ALA A 306 5.30 -2.16 -33.15
CA ALA A 306 5.86 -1.00 -33.86
C ALA A 306 7.22 -0.57 -33.31
N ARG A 307 7.62 -1.06 -32.12
CA ARG A 307 8.83 -0.62 -31.43
C ARG A 307 9.55 -1.79 -30.76
N PRO A 308 10.38 -2.55 -31.52
CA PRO A 308 11.12 -3.67 -30.98
C PRO A 308 11.93 -3.31 -29.72
N GLY A 309 11.87 -4.16 -28.70
CA GLY A 309 12.47 -3.93 -27.38
C GLY A 309 11.64 -3.08 -26.43
N ALA A 310 10.51 -2.52 -26.86
CA ALA A 310 9.50 -1.93 -25.98
C ALA A 310 8.46 -2.99 -25.59
N TRP A 311 8.18 -3.10 -24.29
CA TRP A 311 7.30 -4.11 -23.72
C TRP A 311 6.19 -3.49 -22.91
N TRP A 312 4.95 -3.93 -23.13
CA TRP A 312 3.78 -3.53 -22.38
C TRP A 312 3.50 -4.52 -21.26
N PHE A 313 3.09 -3.96 -20.14
CA PHE A 313 2.71 -4.67 -18.93
C PHE A 313 1.34 -4.18 -18.49
N TRP A 314 0.50 -5.12 -18.10
CA TRP A 314 -0.77 -4.85 -17.44
C TRP A 314 -0.81 -5.59 -16.12
N GLY A 315 -1.13 -4.90 -15.02
CA GLY A 315 -1.18 -5.52 -13.71
C GLY A 315 -2.22 -4.90 -12.80
N ALA A 316 -2.47 -5.58 -11.69
CA ALA A 316 -3.37 -5.11 -10.64
C ALA A 316 -2.94 -5.61 -9.26
N THR A 317 -3.37 -4.89 -8.24
CA THR A 317 -3.10 -5.19 -6.82
C THR A 317 -4.34 -4.88 -5.98
N ASP A 318 -4.58 -5.64 -4.92
CA ASP A 318 -5.47 -5.20 -3.86
C ASP A 318 -4.79 -4.06 -3.09
N ASN A 319 -5.39 -2.87 -3.13
CA ASN A 319 -4.77 -1.67 -2.59
C ASN A 319 -4.82 -1.57 -1.06
N ILE A 320 -5.63 -2.39 -0.40
CA ILE A 320 -5.76 -2.45 1.05
C ILE A 320 -5.06 -3.70 1.62
N ARG A 321 -5.36 -4.87 1.06
CA ARG A 321 -4.87 -6.15 1.60
C ARG A 321 -3.37 -6.37 1.36
N LEU A 322 -2.83 -6.00 0.20
CA LEU A 322 -1.41 -6.19 -0.10
C LEU A 322 -0.49 -5.45 0.90
N PRO A 323 -0.62 -4.13 1.15
CA PRO A 323 0.22 -3.46 2.14
C PRO A 323 -0.02 -3.96 3.56
N ALA A 324 -1.26 -4.29 3.96
CA ALA A 324 -1.55 -4.88 5.26
C ALA A 324 -0.86 -6.24 5.43
N ALA A 325 -0.93 -7.12 4.44
CA ALA A 325 -0.25 -8.42 4.45
C ALA A 325 1.27 -8.28 4.51
N ASN A 326 1.84 -7.31 3.79
CA ASN A 326 3.27 -7.01 3.86
C ASN A 326 3.68 -6.57 5.27
N ALA A 327 2.88 -5.74 5.93
CA ALA A 327 3.13 -5.28 7.30
C ALA A 327 3.08 -6.44 8.32
N VAL A 328 2.09 -7.33 8.21
CA VAL A 328 2.00 -8.54 9.06
C VAL A 328 3.23 -9.43 8.84
N LYS A 329 3.60 -9.69 7.59
CA LYS A 329 4.76 -10.51 7.27
C LYS A 329 6.08 -9.91 7.80
N LEU A 330 6.24 -8.58 7.71
CA LEU A 330 7.37 -7.90 8.35
C LEU A 330 7.34 -8.09 9.87
N ALA A 331 6.18 -7.85 10.50
CA ALA A 331 6.03 -7.99 11.94
C ALA A 331 6.37 -9.40 12.45
N GLU A 332 6.08 -10.44 11.65
CA GLU A 332 6.47 -11.82 11.94
C GLU A 332 7.98 -12.07 11.88
N MET A 333 8.72 -11.29 11.13
CA MET A 333 10.19 -11.37 11.05
C MET A 333 10.89 -10.58 12.14
N LEU A 334 10.18 -9.66 12.81
CA LEU A 334 10.72 -8.83 13.89
C LEU A 334 10.57 -9.52 15.25
N PRO A 335 11.53 -9.29 16.18
CA PRO A 335 11.48 -9.84 17.54
C PRO A 335 10.26 -9.39 18.33
#